data_0e49c2b0032933d9abe3c8811b5717e6
#
_entry.id   0e49c2b0032933d9abe3c8811b5717e6
#
_cell.length_a   1.000
_cell.length_b   1.000
_cell.length_c   1.000
_cell.angle_alpha   90.00
_cell.angle_beta   90.00
_cell.angle_gamma   90.00
#
_symmetry.space_group_name_H-M   'P 1'
#
loop_
_entity.id
_entity.type
_entity.pdbx_description
1 polymer ?
#
loop_
_entity_poly.entity_id
_entity_poly.type
_entity_poly.pdbx_seq_one_letter_code
_entity_poly.pdbx_strand_id
1 'polypeptide(L)'
;QWTVDELDEKLPAPVKAYIAKNNINFYIINAIKVAKEIGLGNKTNTVLQSAFFSIANIIPAEDAIEYMKKAAYKSFAKKGDDIVKMNYAAIEKGAGEVIKVDVPASWADAEGTLPVHTATGDRKDLVDFVNNILIPVNAQRGDKLPVSTFVGMADGTFPQGSCLLYTSDAA
;
A
#
# COMPACT_ATOMS: atom_id res chain seq x y z
N GLN A 1 2.87 8.13 -2.02
CA GLN A 1 2.76 9.15 -3.06
C GLN A 1 3.25 10.52 -2.61
N TRP A 2 3.79 10.64 -1.41
CA TRP A 2 4.35 11.88 -0.90
C TRP A 2 5.80 12.03 -1.36
N THR A 3 6.23 13.25 -1.60
CA THR A 3 7.64 13.59 -1.80
C THR A 3 8.38 13.57 -0.46
N VAL A 4 9.72 13.59 -0.50
CA VAL A 4 10.53 13.66 0.73
C VAL A 4 10.16 14.89 1.56
N ASP A 5 9.95 16.04 0.89
CA ASP A 5 9.63 17.31 1.55
C ASP A 5 8.24 17.30 2.24
N GLU A 6 7.29 16.51 1.69
CA GLU A 6 5.95 16.39 2.27
C GLU A 6 5.88 15.41 3.45
N LEU A 7 6.89 14.56 3.65
CA LEU A 7 6.83 13.52 4.68
C LEU A 7 6.72 14.10 6.09
N ASP A 8 7.38 15.20 6.35
CA ASP A 8 7.36 15.81 7.69
C ASP A 8 5.96 16.32 8.06
N GLU A 9 5.22 16.82 7.09
CA GLU A 9 3.84 17.29 7.29
C GLU A 9 2.83 16.12 7.28
N LYS A 10 3.00 15.15 6.37
CA LYS A 10 1.99 14.12 6.10
C LYS A 10 2.07 12.90 7.01
N LEU A 11 3.28 12.56 7.53
CA LEU A 11 3.43 11.42 8.41
C LEU A 11 2.92 11.74 9.81
N PRO A 12 2.07 10.88 10.39
CA PRO A 12 1.64 11.03 11.79
C PRO A 12 2.83 11.00 12.75
N ALA A 13 2.79 11.85 13.77
CA ALA A 13 3.85 11.96 14.77
C ALA A 13 4.28 10.61 15.40
N PRO A 14 3.37 9.70 15.81
CA PRO A 14 3.78 8.39 16.32
C PRO A 14 4.54 7.53 15.32
N VAL A 15 4.24 7.65 14.02
CA VAL A 15 4.95 6.93 12.96
C VAL A 15 6.35 7.50 12.79
N LYS A 16 6.50 8.82 12.77
CA LYS A 16 7.80 9.50 12.74
C LYS A 16 8.67 9.06 13.91
N ALA A 17 8.13 9.16 15.14
CA ALA A 17 8.83 8.78 16.36
C ALA A 17 9.25 7.30 16.34
N TYR A 18 8.39 6.41 15.86
CA TYR A 18 8.70 4.98 15.75
C TYR A 18 9.84 4.71 14.77
N ILE A 19 9.82 5.34 13.59
CA ILE A 19 10.87 5.21 12.57
C ILE A 19 12.22 5.67 13.13
N ALA A 20 12.26 6.85 13.74
CA ALA A 20 13.49 7.44 14.25
C ALA A 20 14.05 6.69 15.46
N LYS A 21 13.21 6.35 16.46
CA LYS A 21 13.64 5.64 17.70
C LYS A 21 14.16 4.23 17.43
N ASN A 22 13.65 3.58 16.40
CA ASN A 22 14.06 2.22 16.05
C ASN A 22 15.10 2.16 14.93
N ASN A 23 15.65 3.30 14.48
CA ASN A 23 16.63 3.39 13.39
C ASN A 23 16.18 2.65 12.11
N ILE A 24 14.92 2.80 11.76
CA ILE A 24 14.35 2.11 10.59
C ILE A 24 14.88 2.73 9.31
N ASN A 25 15.42 1.92 8.41
CA ASN A 25 15.74 2.35 7.06
C ASN A 25 14.44 2.63 6.32
N PHE A 26 14.17 3.90 6.05
CA PHE A 26 12.94 4.33 5.41
C PHE A 26 13.18 4.68 3.95
N TYR A 27 12.35 4.13 3.07
CA TYR A 27 12.44 4.34 1.63
C TYR A 27 11.09 4.71 1.06
N ILE A 28 11.08 5.54 0.04
CA ILE A 28 9.88 5.90 -0.72
C ILE A 28 10.07 5.68 -2.21
N ILE A 29 8.98 5.43 -2.92
CA ILE A 29 8.94 5.34 -4.37
C ILE A 29 7.58 5.83 -4.88
N ASN A 30 7.57 6.62 -5.96
CA ASN A 30 6.33 6.97 -6.66
C ASN A 30 6.02 5.92 -7.74
N ALA A 31 5.60 4.74 -7.31
CA ALA A 31 5.34 3.61 -8.20
C ALA A 31 4.22 3.90 -9.22
N ILE A 32 3.24 4.75 -8.90
CA ILE A 32 2.16 5.14 -9.82
C ILE A 32 2.73 6.00 -10.96
N LYS A 33 3.60 6.97 -10.63
CA LYS A 33 4.27 7.78 -11.65
C LYS A 33 5.08 6.89 -12.60
N VAL A 34 5.91 6.01 -12.04
CA VAL A 34 6.72 5.05 -12.81
C VAL A 34 5.84 4.18 -13.70
N ALA A 35 4.77 3.60 -13.17
CA ALA A 35 3.86 2.74 -13.95
C ALA A 35 3.17 3.49 -15.10
N LYS A 36 2.75 4.73 -14.88
CA LYS A 36 2.16 5.58 -15.93
C LYS A 36 3.15 5.93 -17.02
N GLU A 37 4.37 6.30 -16.69
CA GLU A 37 5.42 6.65 -17.66
C GLU A 37 5.77 5.51 -18.61
N ILE A 38 5.68 4.27 -18.15
CA ILE A 38 5.98 3.08 -18.96
C ILE A 38 4.74 2.44 -19.63
N GLY A 39 3.56 3.06 -19.49
CA GLY A 39 2.34 2.61 -20.13
C GLY A 39 1.55 1.53 -19.37
N LEU A 40 1.92 1.20 -18.13
CA LEU A 40 1.20 0.23 -17.29
C LEU A 40 0.01 0.85 -16.52
N GLY A 41 -0.25 2.15 -16.68
CA GLY A 41 -1.34 2.84 -16.00
C GLY A 41 -1.17 2.84 -14.49
N ASN A 42 -2.11 2.24 -13.75
CA ASN A 42 -2.05 2.15 -12.30
C ASN A 42 -1.49 0.81 -11.78
N LYS A 43 -0.93 -0.04 -12.65
CA LYS A 43 -0.42 -1.37 -12.27
C LYS A 43 1.00 -1.24 -11.70
N THR A 44 1.10 -1.12 -10.39
CA THR A 44 2.36 -0.84 -9.68
C THR A 44 3.06 -2.08 -9.11
N ASN A 45 2.44 -3.25 -9.15
CA ASN A 45 2.94 -4.47 -8.51
C ASN A 45 4.36 -4.86 -8.95
N THR A 46 4.65 -4.85 -10.25
CA THR A 46 5.98 -5.19 -10.77
C THR A 46 7.03 -4.16 -10.35
N VAL A 47 6.67 -2.86 -10.37
CA VAL A 47 7.54 -1.77 -9.91
C VAL A 47 7.89 -1.93 -8.42
N LEU A 48 6.87 -2.17 -7.58
CA LEU A 48 7.07 -2.33 -6.13
C LEU A 48 7.84 -3.61 -5.78
N GLN A 49 7.61 -4.71 -6.51
CA GLN A 49 8.35 -5.94 -6.32
C GLN A 49 9.84 -5.74 -6.64
N SER A 50 10.16 -5.04 -7.72
CA SER A 50 11.55 -4.72 -8.08
C SER A 50 12.20 -3.81 -7.05
N ALA A 51 11.49 -2.77 -6.59
CA ALA A 51 11.94 -1.91 -5.51
C ALA A 51 12.25 -2.70 -4.23
N PHE A 52 11.37 -3.65 -3.87
CA PHE A 52 11.60 -4.52 -2.72
C PHE A 52 12.89 -5.31 -2.82
N PHE A 53 13.12 -6.00 -3.94
CA PHE A 53 14.33 -6.81 -4.11
C PHE A 53 15.61 -5.97 -4.15
N SER A 54 15.53 -4.74 -4.65
CA SER A 54 16.70 -3.84 -4.66
C SER A 54 17.11 -3.36 -3.26
N ILE A 55 16.13 -3.27 -2.32
CA ILE A 55 16.35 -2.81 -0.94
C ILE A 55 16.67 -3.99 0.01
N ALA A 56 15.90 -5.07 -0.12
CA ALA A 56 15.90 -6.16 0.87
C ALA A 56 17.17 -7.02 0.84
N ASN A 57 17.92 -6.97 -0.27
CA ASN A 57 19.19 -7.69 -0.45
C ASN A 57 19.14 -9.19 -0.05
N ILE A 58 18.01 -9.84 -0.31
CA ILE A 58 17.79 -11.27 0.00
C ILE A 58 18.57 -12.15 -0.97
N ILE A 59 18.67 -11.69 -2.22
CA ILE A 59 19.48 -12.25 -3.30
C ILE A 59 20.20 -11.09 -4.01
N PRO A 60 21.30 -11.33 -4.75
CA PRO A 60 21.94 -10.27 -5.52
C PRO A 60 20.94 -9.56 -6.42
N ALA A 61 21.00 -8.22 -6.47
CA ALA A 61 20.00 -7.42 -7.19
C ALA A 61 19.95 -7.75 -8.69
N GLU A 62 21.09 -8.08 -9.30
CA GLU A 62 21.18 -8.50 -10.71
C GLU A 62 20.42 -9.80 -10.95
N ASP A 63 20.59 -10.80 -10.07
CA ASP A 63 19.89 -12.07 -10.13
C ASP A 63 18.38 -11.87 -9.97
N ALA A 64 17.98 -11.00 -9.03
CA ALA A 64 16.57 -10.67 -8.81
C ALA A 64 15.94 -10.10 -10.08
N ILE A 65 16.60 -9.13 -10.71
CA ILE A 65 16.15 -8.53 -11.97
C ILE A 65 16.01 -9.60 -13.07
N GLU A 66 16.99 -10.47 -13.20
CA GLU A 66 16.95 -11.55 -14.20
C GLU A 66 15.78 -12.52 -13.96
N TYR A 67 15.59 -12.97 -12.71
CA TYR A 67 14.48 -13.84 -12.35
C TYR A 67 13.12 -13.18 -12.56
N MET A 68 13.00 -11.92 -12.21
CA MET A 68 11.77 -11.15 -12.45
C MET A 68 11.48 -11.01 -13.94
N LYS A 69 12.48 -10.74 -14.79
CA LYS A 69 12.32 -10.69 -16.24
C LYS A 69 11.89 -12.05 -16.82
N LYS A 70 12.49 -13.14 -16.37
CA LYS A 70 12.09 -14.51 -16.77
C LYS A 70 10.64 -14.80 -16.38
N ALA A 71 10.24 -14.43 -15.16
CA ALA A 71 8.86 -14.61 -14.68
C ALA A 71 7.86 -13.73 -15.45
N ALA A 72 8.21 -12.48 -15.74
CA ALA A 72 7.40 -11.57 -16.54
C ALA A 72 7.22 -12.10 -17.97
N TYR A 73 8.27 -12.60 -18.61
CA TYR A 73 8.16 -13.23 -19.92
C TYR A 73 7.20 -14.42 -19.89
N LYS A 74 7.39 -15.32 -18.95
CA LYS A 74 6.52 -16.50 -18.80
C LYS A 74 5.05 -16.14 -18.61
N SER A 75 4.78 -15.05 -17.89
CA SER A 75 3.41 -14.61 -17.57
C SER A 75 2.76 -13.80 -18.68
N PHE A 76 3.54 -13.05 -19.45
CA PHE A 76 3.01 -12.05 -20.37
C PHE A 76 3.32 -12.31 -21.85
N ALA A 77 4.18 -13.27 -22.21
CA ALA A 77 4.53 -13.53 -23.62
C ALA A 77 3.30 -13.77 -24.51
N LYS A 78 2.27 -14.44 -23.99
CA LYS A 78 1.01 -14.67 -24.73
C LYS A 78 0.19 -13.42 -24.97
N LYS A 79 0.49 -12.31 -24.27
CA LYS A 79 -0.21 -11.02 -24.39
C LYS A 79 0.46 -10.05 -25.36
N GLY A 80 1.58 -10.45 -25.94
CA GLY A 80 2.36 -9.70 -26.92
C GLY A 80 3.65 -9.11 -26.34
N ASP A 81 4.61 -8.87 -27.22
CA ASP A 81 5.96 -8.41 -26.87
C ASP A 81 5.97 -7.03 -26.21
N ASP A 82 5.03 -6.16 -26.57
CA ASP A 82 4.98 -4.82 -25.97
C ASP A 82 4.64 -4.87 -24.50
N ILE A 83 3.75 -5.77 -24.08
CA ILE A 83 3.44 -5.98 -22.65
C ILE A 83 4.65 -6.54 -21.91
N VAL A 84 5.41 -7.44 -22.51
CA VAL A 84 6.66 -7.96 -21.95
C VAL A 84 7.67 -6.83 -21.76
N LYS A 85 7.89 -5.99 -22.79
CA LYS A 85 8.81 -4.84 -22.73
C LYS A 85 8.41 -3.84 -21.65
N MET A 86 7.11 -3.51 -21.52
CA MET A 86 6.62 -2.65 -20.44
C MET A 86 6.93 -3.22 -19.06
N ASN A 87 6.76 -4.53 -18.86
CA ASN A 87 7.10 -5.16 -17.58
C ASN A 87 8.61 -5.20 -17.33
N TYR A 88 9.44 -5.37 -18.36
CA TYR A 88 10.89 -5.25 -18.22
C TYR A 88 11.31 -3.83 -17.80
N ALA A 89 10.74 -2.82 -18.44
CA ALA A 89 10.96 -1.41 -18.06
C ALA A 89 10.49 -1.13 -16.61
N ALA A 90 9.39 -1.77 -16.17
CA ALA A 90 8.92 -1.65 -14.79
C ALA A 90 9.89 -2.25 -13.78
N ILE A 91 10.52 -3.38 -14.12
CA ILE A 91 11.52 -4.04 -13.29
C ILE A 91 12.76 -3.16 -13.17
N GLU A 92 13.28 -2.64 -14.27
CA GLU A 92 14.48 -1.79 -14.29
C GLU A 92 14.25 -0.47 -13.56
N LYS A 93 13.17 0.25 -13.88
CA LYS A 93 12.83 1.51 -13.21
C LYS A 93 12.50 1.33 -11.74
N GLY A 94 11.78 0.25 -11.37
CA GLY A 94 11.43 -0.02 -9.98
C GLY A 94 12.66 -0.17 -9.07
N ALA A 95 13.71 -0.80 -9.56
CA ALA A 95 14.97 -0.91 -8.82
C ALA A 95 15.72 0.44 -8.69
N GLY A 96 15.62 1.31 -9.69
CA GLY A 96 16.38 2.57 -9.76
C GLY A 96 15.68 3.78 -9.15
N GLU A 97 14.36 3.77 -9.02
CA GLU A 97 13.57 4.94 -8.58
C GLU A 97 13.25 4.95 -7.08
N VAL A 98 13.91 4.10 -6.30
CA VAL A 98 13.79 4.06 -4.85
C VAL A 98 14.63 5.17 -4.23
N ILE A 99 14.02 5.95 -3.34
CA ILE A 99 14.68 7.05 -2.63
C ILE A 99 14.81 6.65 -1.16
N LYS A 100 16.04 6.58 -0.65
CA LYS A 100 16.27 6.46 0.80
C LYS A 100 16.02 7.82 1.44
N VAL A 101 15.22 7.82 2.50
CA VAL A 101 14.90 9.02 3.26
C VAL A 101 15.90 9.17 4.39
N ASP A 102 16.55 10.32 4.45
CA ASP A 102 17.35 10.70 5.62
C ASP A 102 16.39 11.10 6.74
N VAL A 103 16.20 10.18 7.70
CA VAL A 103 15.25 10.36 8.81
C VAL A 103 15.77 11.46 9.74
N PRO A 104 15.04 12.59 9.91
CA PRO A 104 15.49 13.66 10.79
C PRO A 104 15.51 13.19 12.25
N ALA A 105 16.55 13.56 13.01
CA ALA A 105 16.65 13.25 14.43
C ALA A 105 15.47 13.83 15.24
N SER A 106 14.92 14.97 14.81
CA SER A 106 13.75 15.61 15.42
C SER A 106 12.48 14.73 15.39
N TRP A 107 12.41 13.74 14.48
CA TRP A 107 11.28 12.84 14.46
C TRP A 107 11.18 11.95 15.71
N ALA A 108 12.30 11.71 16.41
CA ALA A 108 12.28 10.92 17.64
C ALA A 108 11.42 11.56 18.75
N ASP A 109 11.33 12.88 18.74
CA ASP A 109 10.59 13.66 19.74
C ASP A 109 9.21 14.11 19.22
N ALA A 110 8.75 13.57 18.09
CA ALA A 110 7.47 13.92 17.54
C ALA A 110 6.33 13.41 18.44
N GLU A 111 5.50 14.35 18.93
CA GLU A 111 4.37 14.07 19.79
C GLU A 111 3.04 14.21 19.03
N GLY A 112 2.10 13.31 19.31
CA GLY A 112 0.79 13.31 18.69
C GLY A 112 0.10 11.96 18.74
N THR A 113 -1.08 11.87 18.13
CA THR A 113 -1.86 10.65 18.04
C THR A 113 -2.02 10.20 16.59
N LEU A 114 -2.27 8.93 16.38
CA LEU A 114 -2.69 8.44 15.07
C LEU A 114 -4.06 9.04 14.71
N PRO A 115 -4.27 9.47 13.45
CA PRO A 115 -5.57 9.92 13.02
C PRO A 115 -6.59 8.79 13.19
N VAL A 116 -7.71 9.08 13.84
CA VAL A 116 -8.83 8.17 13.98
C VAL A 116 -9.84 8.51 12.89
N HIS A 117 -10.04 7.59 11.98
CA HIS A 117 -11.09 7.72 10.97
C HIS A 117 -12.39 7.14 11.54
N THR A 118 -13.45 7.95 11.52
CA THR A 118 -14.79 7.52 11.88
C THR A 118 -15.73 7.86 10.73
N ALA A 119 -16.62 6.93 10.38
CA ALA A 119 -17.70 7.19 9.45
C ALA A 119 -18.80 7.98 10.14
N THR A 120 -19.38 8.93 9.40
CA THR A 120 -20.56 9.69 9.80
C THR A 120 -21.58 9.68 8.67
N GLY A 121 -22.86 9.84 8.96
CA GLY A 121 -23.93 9.84 7.95
C GLY A 121 -25.30 9.55 8.57
N ASP A 122 -26.33 9.65 7.75
CA ASP A 122 -27.73 9.50 8.19
C ASP A 122 -28.15 8.03 8.38
N ARG A 123 -27.46 7.10 7.71
CA ARG A 123 -27.75 5.67 7.82
C ARG A 123 -27.00 5.07 9.01
N LYS A 124 -27.71 4.98 10.14
CA LYS A 124 -27.14 4.45 11.39
C LYS A 124 -26.61 3.02 11.24
N ASP A 125 -27.32 2.15 10.56
CA ASP A 125 -26.92 0.75 10.31
C ASP A 125 -25.55 0.66 9.62
N LEU A 126 -25.35 1.47 8.61
CA LEU A 126 -24.11 1.53 7.85
C LEU A 126 -22.98 2.15 8.67
N VAL A 127 -23.25 3.27 9.34
CA VAL A 127 -22.26 3.96 10.18
C VAL A 127 -21.78 3.06 11.32
N ASP A 128 -22.70 2.36 12.00
CA ASP A 128 -22.37 1.42 13.07
C ASP A 128 -21.53 0.25 12.54
N PHE A 129 -21.89 -0.32 11.39
CA PHE A 129 -21.12 -1.40 10.76
C PHE A 129 -19.70 -0.95 10.39
N VAL A 130 -19.57 0.22 9.74
CA VAL A 130 -18.27 0.75 9.34
C VAL A 130 -17.38 1.03 10.55
N ASN A 131 -17.90 1.69 11.57
CA ASN A 131 -17.10 2.07 12.74
C ASN A 131 -16.75 0.86 13.63
N ASN A 132 -17.67 -0.08 13.83
CA ASN A 132 -17.49 -1.16 14.79
C ASN A 132 -16.87 -2.42 14.17
N ILE A 133 -16.96 -2.59 12.85
CA ILE A 133 -16.47 -3.79 12.16
C ILE A 133 -15.45 -3.44 11.09
N LEU A 134 -15.83 -2.66 10.07
CA LEU A 134 -14.99 -2.46 8.90
C LEU A 134 -13.69 -1.73 9.22
N ILE A 135 -13.73 -0.66 9.98
CA ILE A 135 -12.54 0.10 10.40
C ILE A 135 -11.60 -0.77 11.26
N PRO A 136 -12.06 -1.48 12.31
CA PRO A 136 -11.22 -2.40 13.06
C PRO A 136 -10.59 -3.52 12.21
N VAL A 137 -11.36 -4.12 11.29
CA VAL A 137 -10.86 -5.17 10.40
C VAL A 137 -9.79 -4.64 9.47
N ASN A 138 -10.02 -3.48 8.84
CA ASN A 138 -9.04 -2.83 7.97
C ASN A 138 -7.77 -2.41 8.72
N ALA A 139 -7.90 -2.10 10.00
CA ALA A 139 -6.77 -1.79 10.88
C ALA A 139 -6.06 -3.04 11.44
N GLN A 140 -6.31 -4.23 10.88
CA GLN A 140 -5.73 -5.51 11.33
C GLN A 140 -6.04 -5.84 12.81
N ARG A 141 -7.22 -5.44 13.30
CA ARG A 141 -7.70 -5.67 14.67
C ARG A 141 -9.00 -6.47 14.72
N GLY A 142 -9.34 -7.13 13.62
CA GLY A 142 -10.56 -7.94 13.51
C GLY A 142 -10.60 -9.11 14.49
N ASP A 143 -9.45 -9.70 14.80
CA ASP A 143 -9.28 -10.78 15.80
C ASP A 143 -9.65 -10.37 17.23
N LYS A 144 -9.70 -9.06 17.52
CA LYS A 144 -10.11 -8.50 18.81
C LYS A 144 -11.61 -8.28 18.93
N LEU A 145 -12.36 -8.43 17.85
CA LEU A 145 -13.81 -8.28 17.85
C LEU A 145 -14.46 -9.55 18.44
N PRO A 146 -15.31 -9.41 19.45
CA PRO A 146 -16.05 -10.56 19.96
C PRO A 146 -17.05 -11.06 18.92
N VAL A 147 -17.35 -12.36 18.94
CA VAL A 147 -18.32 -12.98 18.01
C VAL A 147 -19.69 -12.30 18.06
N SER A 148 -20.08 -11.79 19.23
CA SER A 148 -21.32 -11.03 19.43
C SER A 148 -21.40 -9.75 18.59
N THR A 149 -20.28 -9.21 18.08
CA THR A 149 -20.27 -8.08 17.16
C THR A 149 -20.99 -8.40 15.85
N PHE A 150 -21.05 -9.67 15.47
CA PHE A 150 -21.61 -10.16 14.20
C PHE A 150 -23.04 -10.72 14.36
N VAL A 151 -23.72 -10.44 15.47
CA VAL A 151 -25.12 -10.83 15.67
C VAL A 151 -25.99 -10.19 14.58
N GLY A 152 -26.82 -11.02 13.93
CA GLY A 152 -27.64 -10.61 12.79
C GLY A 152 -26.92 -10.65 11.42
N MET A 153 -25.65 -11.06 11.38
CA MET A 153 -24.85 -11.17 10.14
C MET A 153 -24.35 -12.60 9.89
N ALA A 154 -24.97 -13.60 10.54
CA ALA A 154 -24.53 -15.00 10.46
C ALA A 154 -24.64 -15.61 9.05
N ASP A 155 -25.49 -15.05 8.19
CA ASP A 155 -25.66 -15.42 6.78
C ASP A 155 -24.69 -14.71 5.84
N GLY A 156 -23.80 -13.84 6.36
CA GLY A 156 -22.86 -13.04 5.57
C GLY A 156 -23.48 -11.78 4.95
N THR A 157 -24.71 -11.44 5.31
CA THR A 157 -25.37 -10.22 4.83
C THR A 157 -24.89 -9.01 5.62
N PHE A 158 -24.33 -8.02 4.92
CA PHE A 158 -23.87 -6.75 5.47
C PHE A 158 -24.73 -5.59 5.00
N PRO A 159 -24.74 -4.45 5.71
CA PRO A 159 -25.49 -3.27 5.29
C PRO A 159 -25.11 -2.86 3.86
N GLN A 160 -26.11 -2.59 3.04
CA GLN A 160 -25.90 -2.16 1.65
C GLN A 160 -25.09 -0.85 1.60
N GLY A 161 -24.07 -0.80 0.76
CA GLY A 161 -23.13 0.34 0.66
C GLY A 161 -21.90 0.20 1.55
N SER A 162 -21.76 -0.91 2.33
CA SER A 162 -20.57 -1.17 3.14
C SER A 162 -19.35 -1.62 2.33
N CYS A 163 -19.54 -2.06 1.07
CA CYS A 163 -18.46 -2.50 0.19
C CYS A 163 -18.11 -1.40 -0.82
N LEU A 164 -16.85 -0.97 -0.82
CA LEU A 164 -16.35 0.08 -1.70
C LEU A 164 -16.43 -0.28 -3.19
N LEU A 165 -16.34 -1.56 -3.53
CA LEU A 165 -16.45 -2.07 -4.90
C LEU A 165 -17.84 -1.82 -5.51
N TYR A 166 -18.90 -1.82 -4.70
CA TYR A 166 -20.25 -1.54 -5.18
C TYR A 166 -20.54 -0.06 -5.34
N THR A 167 -19.71 0.81 -4.79
CA THR A 167 -19.91 2.26 -4.83
C THR A 167 -19.06 2.97 -5.86
N SER A 168 -17.97 2.34 -6.34
CA SER A 168 -17.02 3.01 -7.24
C SER A 168 -17.18 2.63 -8.72
N ASP A 169 -17.56 1.40 -9.05
CA ASP A 169 -17.49 0.91 -10.44
C ASP A 169 -18.84 0.44 -11.01
N ALA A 170 -19.87 0.37 -10.21
CA ALA A 170 -21.20 -0.08 -10.64
C ALA A 170 -22.23 1.06 -10.71
N ALA A 171 -21.81 2.27 -10.44
CA ALA A 171 -22.57 3.48 -10.64
C ALA A 171 -22.08 4.20 -11.89
#